data_686796cf3aa28f51a894db12dfb6dd20
#
_entry.id   686796cf3aa28f51a894db12dfb6dd20
#
_cell.length_a   1.000
_cell.length_b   1.000
_cell.length_c   1.000
_cell.angle_alpha   90.00
_cell.angle_beta   90.00
_cell.angle_gamma   90.00
#
_symmetry.space_group_name_H-M   'P 1'
#
loop_
_entity.id
_entity.type
_entity.pdbx_description
1 polymer ?
#
loop_
_entity_poly.entity_id
_entity_poly.type
_entity_poly.pdbx_seq_one_letter_code
_entity_poly.pdbx_strand_id
1 'polypeptide(L)'
;ALVLCLGGYGLMLCFRAKVQRYKKAQGWVAEGRRSAGFVGDEPFPKPLSLAWDLLYVPVILITLAMGIVGYPAMPDKVPLHMDLEGKVTEWADKSSGIVAFPVLFVVLIAVCLTVAHWMILRSKKGSDPAMPAASAWAYGMFARAQSVLLVGMGLLVSLLGPVIQLTFLGVLSMTQALVPIGVVVVVILVASTAVSLVYGQNGSRLLARVSADGRGGAMPRDNDRYWKGGIFYVNPDDPALFLPERFGIGWTINLGRPAAWAFVVVFVLVIAGFIAASFLLT
;
A
#
# COMPACT_ATOMS: atom_id res chain seq x y z
N ALA A 1 -17.53 2.11 -11.32
CA ALA A 1 -16.11 1.90 -10.97
C ALA A 1 -15.39 1.07 -12.04
N LEU A 2 -15.82 -0.19 -12.34
CA LEU A 2 -15.14 -1.11 -13.26
C LEU A 2 -14.92 -0.52 -14.67
N VAL A 3 -15.95 0.13 -15.25
CA VAL A 3 -15.88 0.77 -16.58
C VAL A 3 -14.85 1.90 -16.61
N LEU A 4 -14.74 2.70 -15.56
CA LEU A 4 -13.76 3.78 -15.46
C LEU A 4 -12.33 3.21 -15.34
N CYS A 5 -12.14 2.14 -14.56
CA CYS A 5 -10.83 1.48 -14.43
C CYS A 5 -10.38 0.84 -15.76
N LEU A 6 -11.26 0.09 -16.42
CA LEU A 6 -10.96 -0.56 -17.69
C LEU A 6 -10.76 0.47 -18.82
N GLY A 7 -11.58 1.52 -18.87
CA GLY A 7 -11.43 2.63 -19.82
C GLY A 7 -10.13 3.39 -19.62
N GLY A 8 -9.78 3.73 -18.39
CA GLY A 8 -8.52 4.39 -18.04
C GLY A 8 -7.29 3.53 -18.40
N TYR A 9 -7.35 2.23 -18.13
CA TYR A 9 -6.29 1.30 -18.51
C TYR A 9 -6.16 1.17 -20.04
N GLY A 10 -7.28 1.08 -20.77
CA GLY A 10 -7.28 1.06 -22.23
C GLY A 10 -6.67 2.32 -22.84
N LEU A 11 -7.02 3.51 -22.32
CA LEU A 11 -6.41 4.79 -22.73
C LEU A 11 -4.90 4.79 -22.45
N MET A 12 -4.46 4.33 -21.30
CA MET A 12 -3.02 4.22 -20.94
C MET A 12 -2.28 3.34 -21.95
N LEU A 13 -2.85 2.19 -22.35
CA LEU A 13 -2.24 1.30 -23.35
C LEU A 13 -2.16 1.96 -24.73
N CYS A 14 -3.20 2.69 -25.14
CA CYS A 14 -3.21 3.43 -26.41
C CYS A 14 -2.12 4.51 -26.45
N PHE A 15 -2.03 5.34 -25.40
CA PHE A 15 -0.99 6.36 -25.31
C PHE A 15 0.41 5.76 -25.25
N ARG A 16 0.59 4.68 -24.50
CA ARG A 16 1.86 3.94 -24.47
C ARG A 16 2.27 3.45 -25.85
N ALA A 17 1.37 2.83 -26.60
CA ALA A 17 1.65 2.36 -27.96
C ALA A 17 2.05 3.53 -28.88
N LYS A 18 1.38 4.68 -28.78
CA LYS A 18 1.70 5.90 -29.53
C LYS A 18 3.12 6.42 -29.17
N VAL A 19 3.44 6.53 -27.88
CA VAL A 19 4.77 6.97 -27.41
C VAL A 19 5.87 6.01 -27.86
N GLN A 20 5.63 4.69 -27.77
CA GLN A 20 6.62 3.70 -28.23
C GLN A 20 6.88 3.78 -29.75
N ARG A 21 5.84 4.01 -30.55
CA ARG A 21 5.99 4.23 -31.98
C ARG A 21 6.81 5.48 -32.26
N TYR A 22 6.54 6.57 -31.53
CA TYR A 22 7.28 7.82 -31.67
C TYR A 22 8.75 7.65 -31.27
N LYS A 23 9.04 7.00 -30.13
CA LYS A 23 10.42 6.67 -29.69
C LYS A 23 11.17 5.91 -30.77
N LYS A 24 10.57 4.88 -31.37
CA LYS A 24 11.18 4.09 -32.45
C LYS A 24 11.43 4.94 -33.69
N ALA A 25 10.49 5.79 -34.07
CA ALA A 25 10.64 6.66 -35.25
C ALA A 25 11.75 7.69 -35.07
N GLN A 26 11.97 8.19 -33.84
CA GLN A 26 13.02 9.14 -33.51
C GLN A 26 14.37 8.49 -33.15
N GLY A 27 14.45 7.16 -33.18
CA GLY A 27 15.67 6.44 -32.79
C GLY A 27 16.10 6.66 -31.32
N TRP A 28 15.19 7.05 -30.45
CA TRP A 28 15.50 7.28 -29.04
C TRP A 28 15.80 5.99 -28.31
N VAL A 29 17.07 5.74 -28.06
CA VAL A 29 17.60 4.63 -27.26
C VAL A 29 18.40 5.22 -26.10
N ALA A 30 18.31 4.61 -24.93
CA ALA A 30 19.16 5.01 -23.81
C ALA A 30 20.62 4.64 -24.13
N GLU A 31 21.52 5.60 -23.96
CA GLU A 31 22.96 5.41 -24.14
C GLU A 31 23.52 4.53 -23.01
N GLY A 32 23.44 3.23 -23.18
CA GLY A 32 24.07 2.24 -22.31
C GLY A 32 23.42 2.05 -20.92
N ARG A 33 23.80 0.99 -20.24
CA ARG A 33 23.48 0.75 -18.82
C ARG A 33 24.46 1.53 -17.97
N ARG A 34 24.05 2.68 -17.43
CA ARG A 34 24.81 3.38 -16.39
C ARG A 34 24.25 2.97 -15.05
N SER A 35 25.09 2.48 -14.13
CA SER A 35 24.79 2.31 -12.73
C SER A 35 25.72 3.22 -11.94
N ALA A 36 25.17 3.98 -11.01
CA ALA A 36 25.95 4.78 -10.08
C ALA A 36 25.65 4.32 -8.67
N GLY A 37 26.72 4.15 -7.88
CA GLY A 37 26.64 3.95 -6.44
C GLY A 37 27.24 5.16 -5.76
N PHE A 38 26.62 5.63 -4.69
CA PHE A 38 27.21 6.64 -3.81
C PHE A 38 27.99 5.90 -2.71
N VAL A 39 29.27 6.24 -2.59
CA VAL A 39 30.15 5.81 -1.51
C VAL A 39 30.53 7.06 -0.72
N GLY A 40 29.92 7.25 0.44
CA GLY A 40 30.18 8.38 1.32
C GLY A 40 29.70 8.08 2.72
N ASP A 41 30.28 8.74 3.72
CA ASP A 41 30.03 8.52 5.15
C ASP A 41 28.78 9.26 5.66
N GLU A 42 28.11 10.05 4.81
CA GLU A 42 26.89 10.76 5.23
C GLU A 42 25.68 9.82 5.34
N PRO A 43 24.94 9.87 6.46
CA PRO A 43 23.78 9.03 6.65
C PRO A 43 22.61 9.52 5.80
N PHE A 44 22.27 8.76 4.76
CA PHE A 44 21.06 9.00 3.98
C PHE A 44 19.79 8.69 4.81
N PRO A 45 18.70 9.44 4.59
CA PRO A 45 17.42 9.14 5.20
C PRO A 45 17.00 7.69 4.90
N LYS A 46 16.62 6.96 5.96
CA LYS A 46 16.18 5.57 5.86
C LYS A 46 14.68 5.48 6.17
N PRO A 47 13.94 4.54 5.56
CA PRO A 47 12.58 4.20 5.98
C PRO A 47 12.54 3.84 7.47
N LEU A 48 11.37 3.89 8.08
CA LEU A 48 11.15 3.36 9.43
C LEU A 48 11.56 1.88 9.48
N SER A 49 12.03 1.43 10.64
CA SER A 49 12.27 0.00 10.87
C SER A 49 10.93 -0.74 11.04
N LEU A 50 10.89 -2.05 10.74
CA LEU A 50 9.70 -2.88 10.99
C LEU A 50 9.27 -2.94 12.46
N ALA A 51 10.14 -2.53 13.39
CA ALA A 51 9.78 -2.46 14.81
C ALA A 51 8.59 -1.51 15.07
N TRP A 52 8.37 -0.51 14.22
CA TRP A 52 7.21 0.37 14.33
C TRP A 52 5.88 -0.35 14.06
N ASP A 53 5.88 -1.44 13.32
CA ASP A 53 4.68 -2.25 13.06
C ASP A 53 4.21 -3.00 14.32
N LEU A 54 5.07 -3.13 15.36
CA LEU A 54 4.65 -3.65 16.66
C LEU A 54 3.57 -2.79 17.34
N LEU A 55 3.36 -1.54 16.88
CA LEU A 55 2.26 -0.71 17.33
C LEU A 55 0.87 -1.27 16.99
N TYR A 56 0.76 -2.23 16.05
CA TYR A 56 -0.48 -2.95 15.79
C TYR A 56 -0.85 -3.90 16.94
N VAL A 57 0.13 -4.42 17.68
CA VAL A 57 -0.09 -5.41 18.75
C VAL A 57 -1.01 -4.88 19.85
N PRO A 58 -0.79 -3.67 20.43
CA PRO A 58 -1.72 -3.10 21.38
C PRO A 58 -3.16 -2.97 20.86
N VAL A 59 -3.35 -2.61 19.58
CA VAL A 59 -4.68 -2.48 18.99
C VAL A 59 -5.36 -3.84 18.89
N ILE A 60 -4.63 -4.89 18.47
CA ILE A 60 -5.14 -6.28 18.44
C ILE A 60 -5.56 -6.72 19.85
N LEU A 61 -4.70 -6.50 20.85
CA LEU A 61 -4.97 -6.90 22.23
C LEU A 61 -6.16 -6.15 22.85
N ILE A 62 -6.26 -4.84 22.58
CA ILE A 62 -7.40 -4.03 23.03
C ILE A 62 -8.69 -4.54 22.38
N THR A 63 -8.70 -4.77 21.06
CA THR A 63 -9.88 -5.28 20.34
C THR A 63 -10.32 -6.64 20.90
N LEU A 64 -9.37 -7.54 21.16
CA LEU A 64 -9.62 -8.85 21.76
C LEU A 64 -10.17 -8.72 23.18
N ALA A 65 -9.51 -7.91 24.03
CA ALA A 65 -9.94 -7.70 25.41
C ALA A 65 -11.37 -7.13 25.49
N MET A 66 -11.69 -6.13 24.63
CA MET A 66 -13.03 -5.56 24.55
C MET A 66 -14.07 -6.63 24.19
N GLY A 67 -13.75 -7.51 23.23
CA GLY A 67 -14.63 -8.60 22.85
C GLY A 67 -14.86 -9.61 23.96
N ILE A 68 -13.78 -10.07 24.61
CA ILE A 68 -13.89 -11.06 25.71
C ILE A 68 -14.65 -10.48 26.91
N VAL A 69 -14.27 -9.28 27.35
CA VAL A 69 -14.89 -8.64 28.53
C VAL A 69 -16.34 -8.24 28.24
N GLY A 70 -16.63 -7.77 27.03
CA GLY A 70 -17.97 -7.34 26.64
C GLY A 70 -18.90 -8.49 26.26
N TYR A 71 -18.38 -9.68 25.96
CA TYR A 71 -19.18 -10.81 25.49
C TYR A 71 -20.39 -11.14 26.34
N PRO A 72 -20.33 -11.19 27.69
CA PRO A 72 -21.49 -11.47 28.52
C PRO A 72 -22.65 -10.49 28.31
N ALA A 73 -22.35 -9.21 28.10
CA ALA A 73 -23.31 -8.13 27.90
C ALA A 73 -23.72 -7.92 26.43
N MET A 74 -23.16 -8.68 25.49
CA MET A 74 -23.45 -8.58 24.05
C MET A 74 -24.93 -8.97 23.79
N PRO A 75 -25.65 -8.21 22.92
CA PRO A 75 -27.01 -8.57 22.49
C PRO A 75 -27.05 -9.93 21.80
N ASP A 76 -28.20 -10.64 21.92
CA ASP A 76 -28.39 -11.94 21.26
C ASP A 76 -28.39 -11.85 19.73
N LYS A 77 -28.77 -10.71 19.18
CA LYS A 77 -28.69 -10.40 17.75
C LYS A 77 -27.76 -9.23 17.53
N VAL A 78 -26.79 -9.42 16.63
CA VAL A 78 -25.73 -8.45 16.29
C VAL A 78 -25.93 -7.98 14.85
N PRO A 79 -25.91 -6.66 14.58
CA PRO A 79 -26.11 -6.15 13.23
C PRO A 79 -24.86 -6.39 12.39
N LEU A 80 -25.01 -6.96 11.19
CA LEU A 80 -23.90 -7.19 10.23
C LEU A 80 -23.89 -6.19 9.08
N HIS A 81 -25.06 -5.94 8.49
CA HIS A 81 -25.19 -5.05 7.33
C HIS A 81 -26.33 -4.05 7.53
N MET A 82 -26.17 -2.88 6.90
CA MET A 82 -27.23 -1.87 6.82
C MET A 82 -27.32 -1.33 5.38
N ASP A 83 -28.52 -0.87 5.02
CA ASP A 83 -28.74 -0.15 3.76
C ASP A 83 -28.26 1.31 3.81
N LEU A 84 -28.44 2.01 2.68
CA LEU A 84 -28.04 3.43 2.58
C LEU A 84 -28.92 4.36 3.42
N GLU A 85 -30.09 3.90 3.85
CA GLU A 85 -31.02 4.63 4.73
C GLU A 85 -30.69 4.42 6.22
N GLY A 86 -29.69 3.57 6.52
CA GLY A 86 -29.23 3.29 7.89
C GLY A 86 -30.03 2.19 8.61
N LYS A 87 -30.91 1.46 7.90
CA LYS A 87 -31.67 0.33 8.44
C LYS A 87 -30.82 -0.94 8.37
N VAL A 88 -30.75 -1.66 9.48
CA VAL A 88 -30.05 -2.96 9.53
C VAL A 88 -30.81 -3.99 8.67
N THR A 89 -30.11 -4.57 7.71
CA THR A 89 -30.66 -5.53 6.75
C THR A 89 -30.30 -6.97 7.08
N GLU A 90 -29.24 -7.17 7.86
CA GLU A 90 -28.75 -8.50 8.22
C GLU A 90 -28.30 -8.55 9.67
N TRP A 91 -28.65 -9.63 10.36
CA TRP A 91 -28.35 -9.88 11.76
C TRP A 91 -27.71 -11.25 11.91
N ALA A 92 -26.71 -11.36 12.77
CA ALA A 92 -26.13 -12.64 13.20
C ALA A 92 -26.50 -12.95 14.64
N ASP A 93 -26.50 -14.23 14.99
CA ASP A 93 -26.63 -14.67 16.36
C ASP A 93 -25.36 -14.46 17.15
N LYS A 94 -25.47 -14.11 18.42
CA LYS A 94 -24.34 -13.98 19.34
C LYS A 94 -23.50 -15.26 19.33
N SER A 95 -22.23 -15.12 19.01
CA SER A 95 -21.27 -16.22 18.98
C SER A 95 -19.86 -15.74 19.32
N SER A 96 -18.98 -16.67 19.66
CA SER A 96 -17.56 -16.37 19.82
C SER A 96 -16.90 -15.93 18.49
N GLY A 97 -17.46 -16.36 17.36
CA GLY A 97 -17.02 -15.96 16.03
C GLY A 97 -17.20 -14.46 15.80
N ILE A 98 -18.33 -13.90 16.21
CA ILE A 98 -18.61 -12.46 16.12
C ILE A 98 -17.56 -11.64 16.88
N VAL A 99 -17.08 -12.11 18.04
CA VAL A 99 -15.98 -11.46 18.78
C VAL A 99 -14.64 -11.60 18.05
N ALA A 100 -14.41 -12.73 17.41
CA ALA A 100 -13.15 -13.00 16.71
C ALA A 100 -13.01 -12.18 15.42
N PHE A 101 -14.11 -11.86 14.73
CA PHE A 101 -14.08 -11.17 13.44
C PHE A 101 -13.33 -9.81 13.45
N PRO A 102 -13.63 -8.85 14.38
CA PRO A 102 -12.88 -7.58 14.44
C PRO A 102 -11.38 -7.77 14.74
N VAL A 103 -11.04 -8.79 15.53
CA VAL A 103 -9.65 -9.12 15.84
C VAL A 103 -8.94 -9.62 14.58
N LEU A 104 -9.54 -10.55 13.83
CA LEU A 104 -9.01 -11.05 12.57
C LEU A 104 -8.87 -9.92 11.53
N PHE A 105 -9.82 -9.00 11.48
CA PHE A 105 -9.73 -7.81 10.64
C PHE A 105 -8.48 -7.00 10.95
N VAL A 106 -8.21 -6.67 12.23
CA VAL A 106 -7.01 -5.92 12.64
C VAL A 106 -5.74 -6.71 12.32
N VAL A 107 -5.73 -8.02 12.55
CA VAL A 107 -4.58 -8.89 12.22
C VAL A 107 -4.32 -8.88 10.71
N LEU A 108 -5.35 -8.99 9.89
CA LEU A 108 -5.20 -8.92 8.42
C LEU A 108 -4.58 -7.59 7.99
N ILE A 109 -5.10 -6.46 8.49
CA ILE A 109 -4.56 -5.12 8.20
C ILE A 109 -3.10 -5.03 8.63
N ALA A 110 -2.76 -5.46 9.85
CA ALA A 110 -1.40 -5.48 10.36
C ALA A 110 -0.46 -6.29 9.45
N VAL A 111 -0.86 -7.51 9.06
CA VAL A 111 -0.06 -8.37 8.17
C VAL A 111 0.13 -7.71 6.79
N CYS A 112 -0.95 -7.25 6.15
CA CYS A 112 -0.87 -6.64 4.82
C CYS A 112 0.04 -5.42 4.79
N LEU A 113 -0.08 -4.54 5.80
CA LEU A 113 0.69 -3.31 5.84
C LEU A 113 2.14 -3.53 6.31
N THR A 114 2.40 -4.48 7.20
CA THR A 114 3.77 -4.90 7.53
C THR A 114 4.48 -5.50 6.31
N VAL A 115 3.77 -6.30 5.51
CA VAL A 115 4.30 -6.82 4.24
C VAL A 115 4.61 -5.68 3.27
N ALA A 116 3.70 -4.72 3.10
CA ALA A 116 3.94 -3.55 2.25
C ALA A 116 5.11 -2.69 2.77
N HIS A 117 5.24 -2.53 4.09
CA HIS A 117 6.39 -1.84 4.71
C HIS A 117 7.70 -2.60 4.46
N TRP A 118 7.69 -3.93 4.59
CA TRP A 118 8.84 -4.77 4.26
C TRP A 118 9.25 -4.65 2.78
N MET A 119 8.28 -4.53 1.85
CA MET A 119 8.55 -4.27 0.44
C MET A 119 9.32 -2.95 0.22
N ILE A 120 8.97 -1.87 0.93
CA ILE A 120 9.71 -0.60 0.89
C ILE A 120 11.17 -0.80 1.30
N LEU A 121 11.40 -1.52 2.41
CA LEU A 121 12.74 -1.78 2.95
C LEU A 121 13.62 -2.63 2.01
N ARG A 122 13.01 -3.54 1.26
CA ARG A 122 13.68 -4.47 0.34
C ARG A 122 13.69 -4.01 -1.12
N SER A 123 13.07 -2.88 -1.40
CA SER A 123 12.98 -2.38 -2.77
C SER A 123 14.32 -1.90 -3.30
N LYS A 124 14.51 -2.12 -4.60
CA LYS A 124 15.63 -1.57 -5.36
C LYS A 124 15.61 -0.04 -5.30
N LYS A 125 16.69 0.54 -4.82
CA LYS A 125 16.84 1.99 -4.76
C LYS A 125 17.03 2.55 -6.18
N GLY A 126 16.23 3.58 -6.50
CA GLY A 126 16.48 4.35 -7.71
C GLY A 126 17.63 5.32 -7.48
N SER A 127 18.60 5.38 -8.40
CA SER A 127 19.61 6.44 -8.44
C SER A 127 19.72 7.00 -9.84
N ASP A 128 19.92 8.30 -9.95
CA ASP A 128 20.23 8.98 -11.21
C ASP A 128 21.75 9.00 -11.38
N PRO A 129 22.30 8.42 -12.46
CA PRO A 129 23.74 8.44 -12.71
C PRO A 129 24.33 9.84 -12.87
N ALA A 130 23.54 10.83 -13.29
CA ALA A 130 23.97 12.21 -13.40
C ALA A 130 24.08 12.93 -12.03
N MET A 131 23.23 12.51 -11.06
CA MET A 131 23.16 13.11 -9.72
C MET A 131 22.99 12.03 -8.64
N PRO A 132 23.98 11.14 -8.44
CA PRO A 132 23.80 9.94 -7.62
C PRO A 132 23.50 10.26 -6.15
N ALA A 133 24.18 11.23 -5.55
CA ALA A 133 23.99 11.63 -4.16
C ALA A 133 22.60 12.27 -3.94
N ALA A 134 22.22 13.25 -4.77
CA ALA A 134 20.95 13.95 -4.66
C ALA A 134 19.76 13.00 -4.89
N SER A 135 19.86 12.09 -5.87
CA SER A 135 18.81 11.12 -6.14
C SER A 135 18.69 10.06 -5.06
N ALA A 136 19.79 9.61 -4.47
CA ALA A 136 19.78 8.68 -3.35
C ALA A 136 19.16 9.33 -2.10
N TRP A 137 19.47 10.59 -1.82
CA TRP A 137 18.86 11.36 -0.74
C TRP A 137 17.36 11.56 -0.97
N ALA A 138 16.96 12.01 -2.16
CA ALA A 138 15.55 12.23 -2.51
C ALA A 138 14.73 10.94 -2.41
N TYR A 139 15.28 9.80 -2.89
CA TYR A 139 14.66 8.50 -2.73
C TYR A 139 14.54 8.09 -1.26
N GLY A 140 15.58 8.30 -0.46
CA GLY A 140 15.57 8.01 0.97
C GLY A 140 14.49 8.79 1.73
N MET A 141 14.36 10.09 1.45
CA MET A 141 13.29 10.93 2.02
C MET A 141 11.90 10.46 1.61
N PHE A 142 11.71 10.11 0.32
CA PHE A 142 10.47 9.55 -0.18
C PHE A 142 10.13 8.23 0.52
N ALA A 143 11.07 7.28 0.59
CA ALA A 143 10.86 5.98 1.21
C ALA A 143 10.56 6.11 2.72
N ARG A 144 11.20 7.08 3.41
CA ARG A 144 10.89 7.41 4.81
C ARG A 144 9.48 7.96 4.96
N ALA A 145 9.08 8.93 4.13
CA ALA A 145 7.73 9.48 4.16
C ALA A 145 6.66 8.42 3.88
N GLN A 146 6.92 7.54 2.91
CA GLN A 146 6.02 6.44 2.60
C GLN A 146 5.92 5.42 3.74
N SER A 147 7.01 5.08 4.41
CA SER A 147 6.96 4.16 5.56
C SER A 147 6.20 4.77 6.74
N VAL A 148 6.37 6.08 7.02
CA VAL A 148 5.60 6.80 8.04
C VAL A 148 4.11 6.82 7.70
N LEU A 149 3.79 7.15 6.44
CA LEU A 149 2.41 7.15 5.95
C LEU A 149 1.78 5.77 6.10
N LEU A 150 2.49 4.71 5.70
CA LEU A 150 2.00 3.34 5.73
C LEU A 150 1.70 2.86 7.16
N VAL A 151 2.63 3.06 8.10
CA VAL A 151 2.43 2.72 9.52
C VAL A 151 1.28 3.53 10.10
N GLY A 152 1.23 4.84 9.83
CA GLY A 152 0.15 5.71 10.30
C GLY A 152 -1.22 5.33 9.76
N MET A 153 -1.31 5.05 8.46
CA MET A 153 -2.55 4.57 7.83
C MET A 153 -2.99 3.23 8.42
N GLY A 154 -2.05 2.32 8.61
CA GLY A 154 -2.32 1.02 9.19
C GLY A 154 -2.89 1.12 10.60
N LEU A 155 -2.31 1.98 11.43
CA LEU A 155 -2.85 2.24 12.78
C LEU A 155 -4.27 2.82 12.71
N LEU A 156 -4.49 3.82 11.85
CA LEU A 156 -5.83 4.42 11.69
C LEU A 156 -6.87 3.39 11.25
N VAL A 157 -6.56 2.54 10.27
CA VAL A 157 -7.47 1.49 9.81
C VAL A 157 -7.65 0.42 10.89
N SER A 158 -6.59 0.06 11.61
CA SER A 158 -6.67 -0.92 12.71
C SER A 158 -7.59 -0.45 13.85
N LEU A 159 -7.69 0.87 14.10
CA LEU A 159 -8.63 1.42 15.09
C LEU A 159 -10.10 1.19 14.72
N LEU A 160 -10.41 0.82 13.47
CA LEU A 160 -11.76 0.40 13.11
C LEU A 160 -12.14 -0.95 13.74
N GLY A 161 -11.16 -1.80 14.12
CA GLY A 161 -11.43 -3.03 14.87
C GLY A 161 -12.16 -2.80 16.18
N PRO A 162 -11.64 -1.96 17.11
CA PRO A 162 -12.37 -1.52 18.30
C PRO A 162 -13.75 -0.91 17.99
N VAL A 163 -13.88 -0.11 16.92
CA VAL A 163 -15.17 0.49 16.52
C VAL A 163 -16.18 -0.60 16.14
N ILE A 164 -15.78 -1.58 15.32
CA ILE A 164 -16.61 -2.72 14.94
C ILE A 164 -16.98 -3.52 16.21
N GLN A 165 -16.03 -3.73 17.12
CA GLN A 165 -16.27 -4.45 18.37
C GLN A 165 -17.32 -3.74 19.24
N LEU A 166 -17.24 -2.40 19.37
CA LEU A 166 -18.24 -1.60 20.11
C LEU A 166 -19.63 -1.66 19.45
N THR A 167 -19.66 -1.73 18.11
CA THR A 167 -20.94 -1.90 17.38
C THR A 167 -21.55 -3.27 17.66
N PHE A 168 -20.76 -4.33 17.67
CA PHE A 168 -21.22 -5.68 17.99
C PHE A 168 -21.64 -5.82 19.46
N LEU A 169 -21.01 -5.09 20.36
CA LEU A 169 -21.41 -5.03 21.78
C LEU A 169 -22.67 -4.17 22.03
N GLY A 170 -23.23 -3.54 20.99
CA GLY A 170 -24.41 -2.68 21.11
C GLY A 170 -24.14 -1.33 21.78
N VAL A 171 -22.87 -0.96 21.99
CA VAL A 171 -22.46 0.35 22.55
C VAL A 171 -22.57 1.46 21.50
N LEU A 172 -22.23 1.16 20.26
CA LEU A 172 -22.39 2.06 19.11
C LEU A 172 -23.45 1.50 18.15
N SER A 173 -24.27 2.38 17.59
CA SER A 173 -25.10 2.02 16.45
C SER A 173 -24.25 1.93 15.17
N MET A 174 -24.71 1.20 14.15
CA MET A 174 -24.02 1.13 12.85
C MET A 174 -23.90 2.51 12.20
N THR A 175 -24.89 3.38 12.33
CA THR A 175 -24.82 4.75 11.84
C THR A 175 -23.79 5.60 12.56
N GLN A 176 -23.61 5.42 13.87
CA GLN A 176 -22.55 6.09 14.63
C GLN A 176 -21.15 5.61 14.22
N ALA A 177 -21.02 4.32 13.87
CA ALA A 177 -19.74 3.77 13.39
C ALA A 177 -19.29 4.35 12.03
N LEU A 178 -20.22 4.91 11.22
CA LEU A 178 -19.86 5.58 9.97
C LEU A 178 -18.97 6.83 10.18
N VAL A 179 -19.11 7.50 11.32
CA VAL A 179 -18.33 8.73 11.59
C VAL A 179 -16.82 8.43 11.66
N PRO A 180 -16.34 7.51 12.53
CA PRO A 180 -14.92 7.16 12.56
C PRO A 180 -14.42 6.56 11.23
N ILE A 181 -15.24 5.77 10.53
CA ILE A 181 -14.90 5.25 9.19
C ILE A 181 -14.67 6.41 8.22
N GLY A 182 -15.60 7.36 8.16
CA GLY A 182 -15.47 8.55 7.29
C GLY A 182 -14.24 9.39 7.63
N VAL A 183 -13.96 9.62 8.91
CA VAL A 183 -12.75 10.34 9.36
C VAL A 183 -11.48 9.62 8.90
N VAL A 184 -11.38 8.30 9.10
CA VAL A 184 -10.23 7.49 8.66
C VAL A 184 -10.02 7.63 7.14
N VAL A 185 -11.09 7.49 6.35
CA VAL A 185 -11.01 7.63 4.89
C VAL A 185 -10.50 9.02 4.48
N VAL A 186 -11.06 10.09 5.05
CA VAL A 186 -10.64 11.47 4.73
C VAL A 186 -9.20 11.71 5.11
N VAL A 187 -8.77 11.30 6.31
CA VAL A 187 -7.38 11.47 6.77
C VAL A 187 -6.41 10.73 5.84
N ILE A 188 -6.72 9.49 5.45
CA ILE A 188 -5.90 8.70 4.54
C ILE A 188 -5.77 9.39 3.18
N LEU A 189 -6.88 9.87 2.60
CA LEU A 189 -6.89 10.55 1.31
C LEU A 189 -6.07 11.84 1.35
N VAL A 190 -6.25 12.65 2.38
CA VAL A 190 -5.51 13.91 2.55
C VAL A 190 -4.02 13.64 2.75
N ALA A 191 -3.65 12.72 3.64
CA ALA A 191 -2.25 12.39 3.92
C ALA A 191 -1.54 11.79 2.70
N SER A 192 -2.19 10.85 2.00
CA SER A 192 -1.64 10.24 0.78
C SER A 192 -1.44 11.27 -0.33
N THR A 193 -2.42 12.17 -0.51
CA THR A 193 -2.34 13.27 -1.48
C THR A 193 -1.20 14.22 -1.11
N ALA A 194 -1.08 14.62 0.16
CA ALA A 194 -0.02 15.52 0.62
C ALA A 194 1.37 14.91 0.38
N VAL A 195 1.59 13.65 0.74
CA VAL A 195 2.86 12.96 0.49
C VAL A 195 3.16 12.89 -1.01
N SER A 196 2.15 12.59 -1.83
CA SER A 196 2.28 12.56 -3.30
C SER A 196 2.68 13.91 -3.88
N LEU A 197 2.06 14.99 -3.40
CA LEU A 197 2.34 16.35 -3.85
C LEU A 197 3.71 16.86 -3.40
N VAL A 198 4.17 16.48 -2.23
CA VAL A 198 5.47 16.94 -1.68
C VAL A 198 6.64 16.17 -2.31
N TYR A 199 6.56 14.86 -2.35
CA TYR A 199 7.70 14.01 -2.73
C TYR A 199 7.68 13.59 -4.20
N GLY A 200 6.50 13.42 -4.80
CA GLY A 200 6.36 12.81 -6.11
C GLY A 200 6.83 11.35 -6.11
N GLN A 201 6.79 10.72 -7.26
CA GLN A 201 7.27 9.34 -7.42
C GLN A 201 8.79 9.26 -7.20
N ASN A 202 9.23 8.36 -6.32
CA ASN A 202 10.66 8.13 -6.01
C ASN A 202 11.43 9.39 -5.55
N GLY A 203 10.74 10.40 -5.02
CA GLY A 203 11.34 11.66 -4.62
C GLY A 203 11.60 12.61 -5.79
N SER A 204 10.99 12.38 -6.96
CA SER A 204 11.23 13.16 -8.18
C SER A 204 11.01 14.65 -8.01
N ARG A 205 10.02 15.06 -7.21
CA ARG A 205 9.76 16.48 -6.93
C ARG A 205 10.82 17.11 -6.03
N LEU A 206 11.38 16.33 -5.08
CA LEU A 206 12.50 16.78 -4.26
C LEU A 206 13.75 16.92 -5.12
N LEU A 207 14.03 15.93 -5.97
CA LEU A 207 15.16 15.95 -6.87
C LEU A 207 15.10 17.16 -7.83
N ALA A 208 13.92 17.46 -8.38
CA ALA A 208 13.72 18.62 -9.25
C ALA A 208 13.98 19.96 -8.55
N ARG A 209 13.75 20.06 -7.23
CA ARG A 209 14.06 21.28 -6.46
C ARG A 209 15.54 21.48 -6.17
N VAL A 210 16.31 20.39 -6.11
CA VAL A 210 17.74 20.42 -5.78
C VAL A 210 18.60 20.54 -7.05
N SER A 211 18.08 20.11 -8.20
CA SER A 211 18.80 20.21 -9.47
C SER A 211 18.75 21.64 -10.02
N ALA A 212 19.93 22.24 -10.22
CA ALA A 212 20.09 23.62 -10.71
C ALA A 212 19.40 23.86 -12.09
N ASP A 213 19.26 22.82 -12.91
CA ASP A 213 18.71 22.91 -14.27
C ASP A 213 17.19 22.62 -14.35
N GLY A 214 16.50 22.41 -13.22
CA GLY A 214 15.08 22.06 -13.21
C GLY A 214 14.75 20.72 -13.90
N ARG A 215 15.74 19.99 -14.41
CA ARG A 215 15.61 18.73 -15.14
C ARG A 215 15.68 17.50 -14.22
N GLY A 216 15.53 17.72 -12.93
CA GLY A 216 15.55 16.63 -11.95
C GLY A 216 14.41 15.65 -12.18
N GLY A 217 14.74 14.39 -12.41
CA GLY A 217 13.82 13.30 -12.27
C GLY A 217 13.49 12.43 -13.47
N ALA A 218 13.93 12.74 -14.66
CA ALA A 218 13.86 11.77 -15.75
C ALA A 218 15.05 10.80 -15.63
N MET A 219 14.86 9.71 -14.87
CA MET A 219 15.85 8.63 -14.92
C MET A 219 15.83 8.03 -16.33
N PRO A 220 16.94 8.11 -17.11
CA PRO A 220 17.00 7.48 -18.42
C PRO A 220 17.04 5.97 -18.24
N ARG A 221 15.89 5.34 -18.21
CA ARG A 221 15.72 3.88 -18.14
C ARG A 221 15.08 3.41 -19.42
N ASP A 222 15.83 2.69 -20.22
CA ASP A 222 15.28 1.94 -21.34
C ASP A 222 15.04 0.49 -20.92
N ASN A 223 14.02 0.28 -20.09
CA ASN A 223 13.59 -1.02 -19.61
C ASN A 223 12.16 -1.37 -20.09
N ASP A 224 11.68 -0.66 -21.12
CA ASP A 224 10.32 -0.80 -21.64
C ASP A 224 9.95 -2.24 -22.01
N ARG A 225 10.93 -3.01 -22.51
CA ARG A 225 10.74 -4.41 -22.89
C ARG A 225 10.33 -5.33 -21.75
N TYR A 226 10.69 -4.98 -20.52
CA TYR A 226 10.38 -5.77 -19.33
C TYR A 226 9.03 -5.42 -18.71
N TRP A 227 8.40 -4.31 -19.14
CA TRP A 227 7.12 -3.88 -18.64
C TRP A 227 5.98 -4.40 -19.52
N LYS A 228 5.41 -5.56 -19.17
CA LYS A 228 4.28 -6.18 -19.86
C LYS A 228 2.99 -5.44 -19.54
N GLY A 229 2.21 -5.10 -20.57
CA GLY A 229 1.02 -4.28 -20.40
C GLY A 229 1.24 -2.90 -19.76
N GLY A 230 2.51 -2.50 -19.57
CA GLY A 230 2.87 -1.21 -18.95
C GLY A 230 2.95 -1.20 -17.43
N ILE A 231 2.39 -2.20 -16.76
CA ILE A 231 2.26 -2.27 -15.28
C ILE A 231 2.99 -3.47 -14.67
N PHE A 232 3.12 -4.58 -15.40
CA PHE A 232 3.76 -5.80 -14.89
C PHE A 232 5.24 -5.82 -15.26
N TYR A 233 6.11 -5.81 -14.26
CA TYR A 233 7.55 -5.95 -14.50
C TYR A 233 7.95 -7.43 -14.52
N VAL A 234 8.55 -7.87 -15.62
CA VAL A 234 8.99 -9.25 -15.84
C VAL A 234 10.42 -9.25 -16.36
N ASN A 235 11.38 -9.46 -15.48
CA ASN A 235 12.80 -9.52 -15.83
C ASN A 235 13.53 -10.57 -14.97
N PRO A 236 13.79 -11.76 -15.51
CA PRO A 236 14.52 -12.81 -14.78
C PRO A 236 15.98 -12.45 -14.48
N ASP A 237 16.59 -11.56 -15.27
CA ASP A 237 17.97 -11.15 -15.10
C ASP A 237 18.15 -10.06 -14.01
N ASP A 238 17.06 -9.41 -13.57
CA ASP A 238 17.12 -8.44 -12.48
C ASP A 238 16.97 -9.16 -11.14
N PRO A 239 17.99 -9.13 -10.25
CA PRO A 239 17.91 -9.80 -8.96
C PRO A 239 16.90 -9.18 -7.99
N ALA A 240 16.45 -7.94 -8.26
CA ALA A 240 15.50 -7.24 -7.41
C ALA A 240 14.13 -7.92 -7.45
N LEU A 241 13.58 -8.23 -6.27
CA LEU A 241 12.22 -8.76 -6.12
C LEU A 241 11.20 -7.61 -6.15
N PHE A 242 11.48 -6.53 -5.43
CA PHE A 242 10.66 -5.33 -5.36
C PHE A 242 11.38 -4.15 -6.02
N LEU A 243 10.62 -3.33 -6.73
CA LEU A 243 11.14 -2.17 -7.43
C LEU A 243 10.05 -1.07 -7.49
N PRO A 244 10.47 0.20 -7.65
CA PRO A 244 9.49 1.28 -7.82
C PRO A 244 8.61 1.04 -9.04
N GLU A 245 7.31 1.34 -8.90
CA GLU A 245 6.38 1.32 -10.02
C GLU A 245 6.80 2.27 -11.14
N ARG A 246 6.37 1.96 -12.35
CA ARG A 246 6.61 2.80 -13.51
C ARG A 246 5.70 4.01 -13.56
N PHE A 247 4.44 3.81 -13.21
CA PHE A 247 3.41 4.84 -13.17
C PHE A 247 2.76 4.85 -11.79
N GLY A 248 2.52 6.05 -11.27
CA GLY A 248 1.97 6.20 -9.93
C GLY A 248 3.04 6.28 -8.84
N ILE A 249 2.62 6.11 -7.60
CA ILE A 249 3.48 6.16 -6.42
C ILE A 249 3.37 4.82 -5.71
N GLY A 250 4.46 4.07 -5.67
CA GLY A 250 4.46 2.76 -5.03
C GLY A 250 5.58 1.86 -5.49
N TRP A 251 5.41 0.59 -5.19
CA TRP A 251 6.35 -0.49 -5.53
C TRP A 251 5.60 -1.63 -6.20
N THR A 252 6.26 -2.28 -7.12
CA THR A 252 5.79 -3.47 -7.81
C THR A 252 6.72 -4.64 -7.57
N ILE A 253 6.28 -5.83 -7.98
CA ILE A 253 7.02 -7.08 -7.84
C ILE A 253 7.55 -7.53 -9.20
N ASN A 254 8.76 -8.09 -9.22
CA ASN A 254 9.36 -8.64 -10.42
C ASN A 254 8.83 -10.07 -10.69
N LEU A 255 7.81 -10.18 -11.52
CA LEU A 255 7.20 -11.46 -11.89
C LEU A 255 8.13 -12.38 -12.73
N GLY A 256 9.30 -11.89 -13.14
CA GLY A 256 10.36 -12.73 -13.71
C GLY A 256 11.10 -13.59 -12.68
N ARG A 257 10.86 -13.38 -11.38
CA ARG A 257 11.51 -14.14 -10.30
C ARG A 257 10.56 -15.19 -9.72
N PRO A 258 10.99 -16.45 -9.52
CA PRO A 258 10.15 -17.47 -8.87
C PRO A 258 9.64 -17.06 -7.49
N ALA A 259 10.46 -16.37 -6.69
CA ALA A 259 10.08 -15.86 -5.38
C ALA A 259 8.89 -14.88 -5.43
N ALA A 260 8.69 -14.15 -6.55
CA ALA A 260 7.53 -13.28 -6.73
C ALA A 260 6.22 -14.08 -6.77
N TRP A 261 6.22 -15.22 -7.44
CA TRP A 261 5.05 -16.09 -7.53
C TRP A 261 4.73 -16.75 -6.19
N ALA A 262 5.76 -17.20 -5.45
CA ALA A 262 5.56 -17.69 -4.08
C ALA A 262 4.94 -16.61 -3.19
N PHE A 263 5.43 -15.36 -3.27
CA PHE A 263 4.87 -14.22 -2.55
C PHE A 263 3.40 -13.97 -2.92
N VAL A 264 3.06 -13.94 -4.22
CA VAL A 264 1.69 -13.73 -4.71
C VAL A 264 0.76 -14.84 -4.21
N VAL A 265 1.19 -16.11 -4.31
CA VAL A 265 0.39 -17.26 -3.83
C VAL A 265 0.12 -17.16 -2.34
N VAL A 266 1.15 -16.90 -1.53
CA VAL A 266 0.98 -16.73 -0.07
C VAL A 266 0.01 -15.59 0.24
N PHE A 267 0.16 -14.45 -0.44
CA PHE A 267 -0.73 -13.30 -0.23
C PHE A 267 -2.19 -13.63 -0.58
N VAL A 268 -2.42 -14.29 -1.73
CA VAL A 268 -3.76 -14.75 -2.13
C VAL A 268 -4.34 -15.73 -1.10
N LEU A 269 -3.53 -16.67 -0.59
CA LEU A 269 -3.99 -17.62 0.43
C LEU A 269 -4.35 -16.94 1.75
N VAL A 270 -3.62 -15.92 2.17
CA VAL A 270 -3.96 -15.11 3.36
C VAL A 270 -5.31 -14.41 3.19
N ILE A 271 -5.54 -13.77 2.05
CA ILE A 271 -6.82 -13.11 1.76
C ILE A 271 -7.97 -14.13 1.67
N ALA A 272 -7.77 -15.23 0.94
CA ALA A 272 -8.78 -16.28 0.83
C ALA A 272 -9.09 -16.92 2.19
N GLY A 273 -8.07 -17.14 3.01
CA GLY A 273 -8.24 -17.64 4.37
C GLY A 273 -9.04 -16.69 5.26
N PHE A 274 -8.79 -15.38 5.17
CA PHE A 274 -9.58 -14.37 5.88
C PHE A 274 -11.04 -14.37 5.41
N ILE A 275 -11.29 -14.40 4.09
CA ILE A 275 -12.66 -14.44 3.55
C ILE A 275 -13.38 -15.71 4.04
N ALA A 276 -12.73 -16.87 3.94
CA ALA A 276 -13.32 -18.13 4.42
C ALA A 276 -13.61 -18.08 5.93
N ALA A 277 -12.66 -17.57 6.73
CA ALA A 277 -12.86 -17.41 8.17
C ALA A 277 -14.02 -16.44 8.47
N SER A 278 -14.17 -15.35 7.72
CA SER A 278 -15.27 -14.40 7.88
C SER A 278 -16.62 -15.09 7.70
N PHE A 279 -16.79 -15.90 6.66
CA PHE A 279 -18.04 -16.65 6.43
C PHE A 279 -18.32 -17.75 7.47
N LEU A 280 -17.28 -18.30 8.10
CA LEU A 280 -17.44 -19.33 9.14
C LEU A 280 -17.73 -18.74 10.53
N LEU A 281 -17.38 -17.47 10.74
CA LEU A 281 -17.49 -16.81 12.05
C LEU A 281 -18.73 -15.92 12.16
N THR A 282 -19.30 -15.50 11.06
CA THR A 282 -20.56 -14.72 10.98
C THR A 282 -21.72 -15.56 10.50
#